data_fca1cfdcdfef837739718935a0320718
#
_entry.id   fca1cfdcdfef837739718935a0320718
#
_cell.length_a   1.000
_cell.length_b   1.000
_cell.length_c   1.000
_cell.angle_alpha   90.00
_cell.angle_beta   90.00
_cell.angle_gamma   90.00
#
_symmetry.space_group_name_H-M   'P 1'
#
loop_
_entity.id
_entity.type
_entity.pdbx_description
1 polymer ?
#
loop_
_entity_poly.entity_id
_entity_poly.type
_entity_poly.pdbx_seq_one_letter_code
_entity_poly.pdbx_strand_id
1 'polypeptide(L)'
;MDNYLNSEITTEEESEKAKGDKQNIMSKKKSSQKDIKLLIKGLSDENGLVRRNYAIALAEVGSAALPELIKALLNSKNVIQRRAAAKTLKLVNDPSALPHLIKALTNDSDSVVQFSAAGAIAIFGEAAVNHLIIVLESQEYTEMQYGLAAWCLEFIGAKGSNAIKKAAKSKNTNVKSAAISALEEHIRQSQDQEAIQIVERAINDTAENVQIEAIKLVGKLYRIESLIPTLILKLKHKNPDIRKSSILSLIQLNINEAINPLRDLLQIEQDENVIAIIKLAIKKIKN
;
A
#
# COMPACT_ATOMS: atom_id res chain seq x y z
N MET A 1 -22.52 31.66 20.14
CA MET A 1 -22.73 31.80 18.69
C MET A 1 -21.59 32.55 18.01
N ASP A 2 -20.94 33.48 18.69
CA ASP A 2 -19.87 34.33 18.08
C ASP A 2 -18.53 33.64 17.80
N ASN A 3 -18.23 32.52 18.48
CA ASN A 3 -16.96 31.79 18.25
C ASN A 3 -16.97 30.92 16.97
N TYR A 4 -18.13 30.53 16.46
CA TYR A 4 -18.23 29.77 15.20
C TYR A 4 -18.14 30.66 13.98
N LEU A 5 -18.75 31.84 14.02
CA LEU A 5 -18.69 32.82 12.93
C LEU A 5 -17.28 33.40 12.72
N ASN A 6 -16.51 33.62 13.80
CA ASN A 6 -15.13 34.06 13.72
C ASN A 6 -14.18 32.96 13.15
N SER A 7 -14.47 31.68 13.39
CA SER A 7 -13.66 30.59 12.82
C SER A 7 -13.91 30.38 11.32
N GLU A 8 -15.13 30.59 10.85
CA GLU A 8 -15.46 30.51 9.42
C GLU A 8 -14.89 31.71 8.62
N ILE A 9 -14.97 32.93 9.18
CA ILE A 9 -14.43 34.13 8.54
C ILE A 9 -12.90 34.05 8.43
N THR A 10 -12.18 33.60 9.45
CA THR A 10 -10.72 33.40 9.39
C THR A 10 -10.33 32.31 8.39
N THR A 11 -11.10 31.24 8.23
CA THR A 11 -10.84 30.18 7.26
C THR A 11 -11.08 30.61 5.81
N GLU A 12 -12.06 31.48 5.56
CA GLU A 12 -12.30 32.04 4.22
C GLU A 12 -11.20 33.03 3.82
N GLU A 13 -10.80 33.96 4.71
CA GLU A 13 -9.72 34.91 4.47
C GLU A 13 -8.36 34.23 4.24
N GLU A 14 -8.03 33.20 5.02
CA GLU A 14 -6.82 32.39 4.83
C GLU A 14 -6.85 31.59 3.53
N SER A 15 -8.01 31.06 3.15
CA SER A 15 -8.20 30.38 1.86
C SER A 15 -8.10 31.34 0.68
N GLU A 16 -8.64 32.57 0.82
CA GLU A 16 -8.51 33.60 -0.19
C GLU A 16 -7.08 34.14 -0.31
N LYS A 17 -6.35 34.27 0.78
CA LYS A 17 -4.93 34.61 0.78
C LYS A 17 -4.10 33.56 0.05
N ALA A 18 -4.34 32.29 0.28
CA ALA A 18 -3.68 31.19 -0.44
C ALA A 18 -4.00 31.20 -1.95
N LYS A 19 -5.24 31.56 -2.33
CA LYS A 19 -5.63 31.77 -3.74
C LYS A 19 -4.94 32.98 -4.35
N GLY A 20 -4.82 34.08 -3.59
CA GLY A 20 -4.13 35.32 -4.02
C GLY A 20 -2.63 35.08 -4.23
N ASP A 21 -1.96 34.38 -3.31
CA ASP A 21 -0.57 33.99 -3.45
C ASP A 21 -0.35 33.10 -4.68
N LYS A 22 -1.26 32.16 -4.93
CA LYS A 22 -1.26 31.30 -6.11
C LYS A 22 -1.37 32.13 -7.41
N GLN A 23 -2.35 33.02 -7.52
CA GLN A 23 -2.57 33.84 -8.72
C GLN A 23 -1.39 34.78 -9.01
N ASN A 24 -0.78 35.35 -7.96
CA ASN A 24 0.36 36.26 -8.10
C ASN A 24 1.64 35.51 -8.55
N ILE A 25 1.82 34.27 -8.14
CA ILE A 25 2.95 33.42 -8.54
C ILE A 25 2.77 32.89 -9.97
N MET A 26 1.54 32.52 -10.35
CA MET A 26 1.25 31.99 -11.68
C MET A 26 1.31 33.05 -12.79
N SER A 27 1.10 34.34 -12.48
CA SER A 27 1.23 35.43 -13.46
C SER A 27 2.68 35.67 -13.88
N LYS A 28 3.67 35.18 -13.14
CA LYS A 28 5.10 35.23 -13.49
C LYS A 28 5.51 33.95 -14.22
N LYS A 29 5.89 34.03 -15.46
CA LYS A 29 6.33 32.96 -16.37
C LYS A 29 7.48 32.08 -15.84
N LYS A 30 8.08 32.37 -14.66
CA LYS A 30 9.02 31.57 -13.84
C LYS A 30 8.81 31.93 -12.38
N SER A 31 8.26 30.98 -11.60
CA SER A 31 8.24 31.11 -10.14
C SER A 31 9.66 31.26 -9.60
N SER A 32 9.94 32.35 -8.90
CA SER A 32 11.25 32.55 -8.30
C SER A 32 11.45 31.56 -7.14
N GLN A 33 12.69 31.24 -6.80
CA GLN A 33 12.98 30.38 -5.65
C GLN A 33 12.43 30.95 -4.33
N LYS A 34 12.26 32.28 -4.25
CA LYS A 34 11.61 32.96 -3.12
C LYS A 34 10.12 32.62 -3.04
N ASP A 35 9.43 32.58 -4.19
CA ASP A 35 8.02 32.23 -4.27
C ASP A 35 7.79 30.76 -3.86
N ILE A 36 8.65 29.82 -4.31
CA ILE A 36 8.60 28.41 -3.91
C ILE A 36 8.74 28.27 -2.40
N LYS A 37 9.70 28.97 -1.76
CA LYS A 37 9.87 28.94 -0.30
C LYS A 37 8.65 29.45 0.46
N LEU A 38 7.96 30.45 -0.07
CA LEU A 38 6.70 30.94 0.51
C LEU A 38 5.62 29.87 0.45
N LEU A 39 5.44 29.21 -0.71
CA LEU A 39 4.49 28.11 -0.85
C LEU A 39 4.82 26.92 0.07
N ILE A 40 6.09 26.56 0.21
CA ILE A 40 6.56 25.53 1.16
C ILE A 40 6.19 25.89 2.60
N LYS A 41 6.33 27.16 3.00
CA LYS A 41 5.91 27.60 4.34
C LYS A 41 4.42 27.37 4.56
N GLY A 42 3.57 27.56 3.56
CA GLY A 42 2.14 27.31 3.64
C GLY A 42 1.77 25.84 3.87
N LEU A 43 2.66 24.89 3.61
CA LEU A 43 2.45 23.48 3.93
C LEU A 43 2.45 23.17 5.43
N SER A 44 2.86 24.10 6.29
CA SER A 44 2.83 23.99 7.75
C SER A 44 1.58 24.58 8.39
N ASP A 45 0.65 25.13 7.62
CA ASP A 45 -0.59 25.69 8.11
C ASP A 45 -1.44 24.62 8.87
N GLU A 46 -2.14 25.03 9.92
CA GLU A 46 -2.99 24.11 10.71
C GLU A 46 -4.27 23.72 9.95
N ASN A 47 -4.74 24.59 9.04
CA ASN A 47 -5.91 24.35 8.22
C ASN A 47 -5.59 23.44 7.02
N GLY A 48 -6.25 22.30 6.94
CA GLY A 48 -6.04 21.31 5.87
C GLY A 48 -6.39 21.83 4.46
N LEU A 49 -7.40 22.70 4.34
CA LEU A 49 -7.79 23.28 3.05
C LEU A 49 -6.75 24.29 2.56
N VAL A 50 -6.20 25.10 3.48
CA VAL A 50 -5.11 26.03 3.18
C VAL A 50 -3.89 25.29 2.69
N ARG A 51 -3.45 24.22 3.43
CA ARG A 51 -2.33 23.36 2.98
C ARG A 51 -2.56 22.77 1.60
N ARG A 52 -3.81 22.35 1.31
CA ARG A 52 -4.17 21.78 0.00
C ARG A 52 -3.96 22.81 -1.13
N ASN A 53 -4.34 24.06 -0.93
CA ASN A 53 -4.16 25.11 -1.93
C ASN A 53 -2.67 25.35 -2.23
N TYR A 54 -1.82 25.39 -1.19
CA TYR A 54 -0.36 25.49 -1.36
C TYR A 54 0.23 24.27 -2.04
N ALA A 55 -0.25 23.07 -1.72
CA ALA A 55 0.19 21.83 -2.37
C ALA A 55 -0.15 21.82 -3.88
N ILE A 56 -1.34 22.29 -4.26
CA ILE A 56 -1.75 22.41 -5.66
C ILE A 56 -0.85 23.43 -6.38
N ALA A 57 -0.60 24.61 -5.77
CA ALA A 57 0.27 25.61 -6.35
C ALA A 57 1.71 25.07 -6.55
N LEU A 58 2.25 24.30 -5.61
CA LEU A 58 3.56 23.66 -5.74
C LEU A 58 3.57 22.58 -6.84
N ALA A 59 2.47 21.83 -7.00
CA ALA A 59 2.32 20.86 -8.07
C ALA A 59 2.29 21.55 -9.46
N GLU A 60 1.69 22.72 -9.57
CA GLU A 60 1.69 23.51 -10.79
C GLU A 60 3.08 24.11 -11.12
N VAL A 61 3.91 24.39 -10.09
CA VAL A 61 5.33 24.74 -10.26
C VAL A 61 6.12 23.55 -10.81
N GLY A 62 5.69 22.33 -10.51
CA GLY A 62 6.28 21.10 -11.00
C GLY A 62 7.67 20.79 -10.43
N SER A 63 8.55 20.20 -11.26
CA SER A 63 9.89 19.75 -10.86
C SER A 63 10.78 20.85 -10.27
N ALA A 64 10.54 22.12 -10.56
CA ALA A 64 11.28 23.23 -9.96
C ALA A 64 11.06 23.34 -8.43
N ALA A 65 9.92 22.81 -7.90
CA ALA A 65 9.64 22.77 -6.48
C ALA A 65 10.32 21.60 -5.74
N LEU A 66 10.82 20.59 -6.44
CA LEU A 66 11.36 19.37 -5.85
C LEU A 66 12.42 19.60 -4.79
N PRO A 67 13.48 20.43 -4.99
CA PRO A 67 14.51 20.58 -3.98
C PRO A 67 13.97 21.07 -2.63
N GLU A 68 13.06 22.05 -2.66
CA GLU A 68 12.48 22.59 -1.43
C GLU A 68 11.42 21.65 -0.82
N LEU A 69 10.67 20.91 -1.64
CA LEU A 69 9.76 19.86 -1.16
C LEU A 69 10.51 18.71 -0.49
N ILE A 70 11.59 18.24 -1.09
CA ILE A 70 12.46 17.22 -0.51
C ILE A 70 13.06 17.69 0.81
N LYS A 71 13.53 18.93 0.87
CA LYS A 71 14.04 19.54 2.10
C LYS A 71 12.94 19.63 3.16
N ALA A 72 11.72 20.01 2.80
CA ALA A 72 10.58 20.06 3.72
C ALA A 72 10.23 18.66 4.23
N LEU A 73 10.21 17.64 3.36
CA LEU A 73 9.93 16.25 3.70
C LEU A 73 10.96 15.69 4.71
N LEU A 74 12.24 15.89 4.47
CA LEU A 74 13.28 15.18 5.22
C LEU A 74 13.79 15.97 6.45
N ASN A 75 13.72 17.31 6.43
CA ASN A 75 14.41 18.14 7.41
C ASN A 75 13.49 19.06 8.23
N SER A 76 12.21 19.16 7.89
CA SER A 76 11.31 20.01 8.67
C SER A 76 11.08 19.43 10.08
N LYS A 77 11.15 20.28 11.10
CA LYS A 77 10.76 19.95 12.47
C LYS A 77 9.23 19.82 12.62
N ASN A 78 8.46 20.44 11.71
CA ASN A 78 7.00 20.40 11.73
C ASN A 78 6.50 19.14 11.01
N VAL A 79 5.88 18.24 11.76
CA VAL A 79 5.30 16.97 11.26
C VAL A 79 4.23 17.24 10.19
N ILE A 80 3.39 18.28 10.40
CA ILE A 80 2.33 18.63 9.44
C ILE A 80 2.96 18.97 8.07
N GLN A 81 4.06 19.73 8.09
CA GLN A 81 4.77 20.10 6.87
C GLN A 81 5.41 18.88 6.18
N ARG A 82 6.03 17.95 6.94
CA ARG A 82 6.58 16.73 6.35
C ARG A 82 5.50 15.88 5.68
N ARG A 83 4.36 15.68 6.35
CA ARG A 83 3.18 14.98 5.79
C ARG A 83 2.66 15.64 4.52
N ALA A 84 2.53 16.98 4.56
CA ALA A 84 2.07 17.74 3.41
C ALA A 84 3.07 17.69 2.25
N ALA A 85 4.37 17.76 2.52
CA ALA A 85 5.41 17.63 1.50
C ALA A 85 5.37 16.27 0.80
N ALA A 86 5.22 15.15 1.53
CA ALA A 86 5.04 13.82 0.93
C ALA A 86 3.83 13.78 -0.02
N LYS A 87 2.68 14.32 0.43
CA LYS A 87 1.46 14.39 -0.39
C LYS A 87 1.61 15.31 -1.60
N THR A 88 2.39 16.39 -1.47
CA THR A 88 2.66 17.31 -2.59
C THR A 88 3.58 16.68 -3.61
N LEU A 89 4.61 15.94 -3.20
CA LEU A 89 5.47 15.17 -4.10
C LEU A 89 4.68 14.14 -4.93
N LYS A 90 3.61 13.56 -4.35
CA LYS A 90 2.64 12.75 -5.10
C LYS A 90 1.99 13.54 -6.23
N LEU A 91 1.61 14.80 -6.00
CA LEU A 91 0.95 15.64 -7.01
C LEU A 91 1.93 16.11 -8.09
N VAL A 92 3.17 16.44 -7.72
CA VAL A 92 4.24 16.79 -8.66
C VAL A 92 4.55 15.63 -9.62
N ASN A 93 4.49 14.39 -9.10
CA ASN A 93 4.66 13.15 -9.86
C ASN A 93 5.98 13.06 -10.64
N ASP A 94 7.08 13.52 -10.04
CA ASP A 94 8.41 13.40 -10.62
C ASP A 94 9.17 12.22 -9.99
N PRO A 95 9.59 11.20 -10.77
CA PRO A 95 10.26 10.00 -10.25
C PRO A 95 11.55 10.26 -9.48
N SER A 96 12.21 11.41 -9.67
CA SER A 96 13.40 11.78 -8.90
C SER A 96 13.12 11.98 -7.41
N ALA A 97 11.84 12.11 -7.02
CA ALA A 97 11.41 12.12 -5.62
C ALA A 97 11.50 10.74 -4.93
N LEU A 98 11.51 9.62 -5.69
CA LEU A 98 11.43 8.25 -5.15
C LEU A 98 12.47 7.95 -4.06
N PRO A 99 13.78 8.18 -4.25
CA PRO A 99 14.77 7.87 -3.20
C PRO A 99 14.50 8.63 -1.89
N HIS A 100 13.97 9.83 -1.97
CA HIS A 100 13.67 10.68 -0.83
C HIS A 100 12.37 10.26 -0.12
N LEU A 101 11.38 9.82 -0.89
CA LEU A 101 10.14 9.24 -0.35
C LEU A 101 10.43 7.89 0.34
N ILE A 102 11.29 7.05 -0.22
CA ILE A 102 11.77 5.81 0.43
C ILE A 102 12.45 6.16 1.75
N LYS A 103 13.35 7.17 1.76
CA LYS A 103 14.00 7.61 2.99
C LYS A 103 12.98 8.10 4.04
N ALA A 104 11.93 8.80 3.64
CA ALA A 104 10.86 9.21 4.57
C ALA A 104 10.05 8.02 5.08
N LEU A 105 9.74 7.03 4.22
CA LEU A 105 9.06 5.81 4.61
C LEU A 105 9.86 5.02 5.65
N THR A 106 11.19 4.95 5.49
CA THR A 106 12.04 4.10 6.32
C THR A 106 12.60 4.79 7.55
N ASN A 107 12.74 6.13 7.56
CA ASN A 107 13.49 6.83 8.59
C ASN A 107 12.70 7.92 9.34
N ASP A 108 11.51 8.31 8.88
CA ASP A 108 10.75 9.33 9.62
C ASP A 108 10.25 8.75 10.95
N SER A 109 10.31 9.53 12.00
CA SER A 109 9.84 9.15 13.34
C SER A 109 8.31 9.14 13.47
N ASP A 110 7.59 9.79 12.54
CA ASP A 110 6.14 9.87 12.54
C ASP A 110 5.53 8.86 11.56
N SER A 111 4.73 7.93 12.08
CA SER A 111 4.09 6.87 11.28
C SER A 111 3.16 7.40 10.19
N VAL A 112 2.54 8.58 10.38
CA VAL A 112 1.67 9.18 9.36
C VAL A 112 2.47 9.84 8.24
N VAL A 113 3.70 10.31 8.52
CA VAL A 113 4.65 10.72 7.46
C VAL A 113 5.07 9.50 6.65
N GLN A 114 5.45 8.38 7.32
CA GLN A 114 5.80 7.13 6.65
C GLN A 114 4.66 6.64 5.74
N PHE A 115 3.42 6.64 6.24
CA PHE A 115 2.23 6.28 5.46
C PHE A 115 1.98 7.24 4.28
N SER A 116 2.18 8.54 4.50
CA SER A 116 2.04 9.54 3.43
C SER A 116 3.08 9.38 2.34
N ALA A 117 4.31 9.01 2.71
CA ALA A 117 5.39 8.68 1.78
C ALA A 117 5.06 7.40 0.98
N ALA A 118 4.57 6.34 1.65
CA ALA A 118 4.11 5.12 1.00
C ALA A 118 3.04 5.41 -0.06
N GLY A 119 2.02 6.21 0.29
CA GLY A 119 0.97 6.61 -0.65
C GLY A 119 1.46 7.49 -1.81
N ALA A 120 2.60 8.17 -1.65
CA ALA A 120 3.25 8.89 -2.73
C ALA A 120 4.11 7.96 -3.61
N ILE A 121 4.82 7.00 -3.03
CA ILE A 121 5.63 6.01 -3.76
C ILE A 121 4.75 5.17 -4.70
N ALA A 122 3.60 4.73 -4.22
CA ALA A 122 2.73 3.80 -4.94
C ALA A 122 2.24 4.32 -6.30
N ILE A 123 2.17 5.64 -6.52
CA ILE A 123 1.73 6.20 -7.80
C ILE A 123 2.75 6.09 -8.93
N PHE A 124 4.04 5.90 -8.58
CA PHE A 124 5.12 5.81 -9.58
C PHE A 124 5.15 4.46 -10.31
N GLY A 125 4.27 3.52 -9.94
CA GLY A 125 4.13 2.26 -10.64
C GLY A 125 5.43 1.45 -10.68
N GLU A 126 5.78 0.94 -11.86
CA GLU A 126 6.95 0.07 -12.06
C GLU A 126 8.27 0.71 -11.59
N ALA A 127 8.43 2.04 -11.73
CA ALA A 127 9.63 2.75 -11.30
C ALA A 127 9.92 2.60 -9.80
N ALA A 128 8.87 2.42 -8.97
CA ALA A 128 9.01 2.24 -7.52
C ALA A 128 9.36 0.81 -7.11
N VAL A 129 9.08 -0.20 -7.94
CA VAL A 129 9.17 -1.62 -7.55
C VAL A 129 10.57 -1.99 -7.04
N ASN A 130 11.62 -1.64 -7.75
CA ASN A 130 12.99 -1.98 -7.34
C ASN A 130 13.38 -1.32 -6.01
N HIS A 131 12.93 -0.08 -5.74
CA HIS A 131 13.18 0.60 -4.47
C HIS A 131 12.47 -0.10 -3.30
N LEU A 132 11.26 -0.59 -3.52
CA LEU A 132 10.49 -1.33 -2.52
C LEU A 132 11.09 -2.72 -2.26
N ILE A 133 11.62 -3.38 -3.29
CA ILE A 133 12.34 -4.65 -3.15
C ILE A 133 13.55 -4.48 -2.23
N ILE A 134 14.34 -3.42 -2.39
CA ILE A 134 15.50 -3.13 -1.53
C ILE A 134 15.05 -2.98 -0.05
N VAL A 135 13.92 -2.33 0.21
CA VAL A 135 13.37 -2.23 1.57
C VAL A 135 12.99 -3.61 2.11
N LEU A 136 12.33 -4.44 1.32
CA LEU A 136 11.89 -5.79 1.73
C LEU A 136 13.06 -6.79 1.90
N GLU A 137 14.17 -6.58 1.22
CA GLU A 137 15.38 -7.41 1.34
C GLU A 137 16.23 -7.04 2.57
N SER A 138 16.13 -5.81 3.05
CA SER A 138 16.86 -5.35 4.23
C SER A 138 16.39 -6.09 5.49
N GLN A 139 17.26 -6.18 6.50
CA GLN A 139 16.93 -6.69 7.83
C GLN A 139 16.87 -5.58 8.89
N GLU A 140 16.95 -4.32 8.45
CA GLU A 140 17.11 -3.16 9.34
C GLU A 140 15.80 -2.46 9.68
N TYR A 141 14.69 -2.81 8.99
CA TYR A 141 13.43 -2.10 9.12
C TYR A 141 12.44 -2.83 10.04
N THR A 142 11.46 -2.08 10.53
CA THR A 142 10.39 -2.60 11.38
C THR A 142 9.33 -3.35 10.55
N GLU A 143 8.55 -4.22 11.19
CA GLU A 143 7.42 -4.90 10.53
C GLU A 143 6.43 -3.93 9.88
N MET A 144 6.21 -2.75 10.51
CA MET A 144 5.35 -1.72 9.92
C MET A 144 5.93 -1.19 8.61
N GLN A 145 7.24 -0.96 8.54
CA GLN A 145 7.90 -0.46 7.33
C GLN A 145 7.89 -1.52 6.21
N TYR A 146 8.10 -2.81 6.56
CA TYR A 146 7.91 -3.90 5.60
C TYR A 146 6.46 -3.98 5.13
N GLY A 147 5.49 -3.85 6.02
CA GLY A 147 4.07 -3.83 5.69
C GLY A 147 3.72 -2.68 4.73
N LEU A 148 4.28 -1.48 4.95
CA LEU A 148 4.08 -0.35 4.05
C LEU A 148 4.71 -0.58 2.66
N ALA A 149 5.89 -1.19 2.60
CA ALA A 149 6.54 -1.52 1.32
C ALA A 149 5.73 -2.59 0.54
N ALA A 150 5.26 -3.63 1.23
CA ALA A 150 4.38 -4.65 0.64
C ALA A 150 3.06 -4.04 0.16
N TRP A 151 2.42 -3.19 0.97
CA TRP A 151 1.22 -2.46 0.58
C TRP A 151 1.43 -1.59 -0.67
N CYS A 152 2.59 -0.92 -0.79
CA CYS A 152 2.93 -0.17 -2.01
C CYS A 152 2.97 -1.09 -3.24
N LEU A 153 3.57 -2.29 -3.13
CA LEU A 153 3.61 -3.24 -4.24
C LEU A 153 2.20 -3.72 -4.63
N GLU A 154 1.34 -4.01 -3.66
CA GLU A 154 -0.07 -4.36 -3.91
C GLU A 154 -0.81 -3.24 -4.64
N PHE A 155 -0.62 -1.98 -4.20
CA PHE A 155 -1.26 -0.82 -4.83
C PHE A 155 -0.74 -0.57 -6.25
N ILE A 156 0.55 -0.82 -6.51
CA ILE A 156 1.15 -0.74 -7.84
C ILE A 156 0.52 -1.79 -8.77
N GLY A 157 0.39 -3.03 -8.28
CA GLY A 157 -0.32 -4.13 -8.93
C GLY A 157 -0.03 -4.25 -10.43
N ALA A 158 -1.08 -4.16 -11.25
CA ALA A 158 -0.98 -4.31 -12.70
C ALA A 158 -0.01 -3.33 -13.39
N LYS A 159 0.19 -2.12 -12.83
CA LYS A 159 1.10 -1.11 -13.40
C LYS A 159 2.59 -1.48 -13.31
N GLY A 160 2.93 -2.46 -12.46
CA GLY A 160 4.30 -2.96 -12.29
C GLY A 160 4.43 -4.45 -12.54
N SER A 161 3.49 -5.06 -13.27
CA SER A 161 3.29 -6.51 -13.35
C SER A 161 4.56 -7.29 -13.73
N ASN A 162 5.37 -6.81 -14.68
CA ASN A 162 6.59 -7.50 -15.10
C ASN A 162 7.64 -7.53 -13.99
N ALA A 163 7.87 -6.40 -13.32
CA ALA A 163 8.80 -6.32 -12.20
C ALA A 163 8.29 -7.12 -10.99
N ILE A 164 6.98 -7.11 -10.73
CA ILE A 164 6.33 -7.88 -9.66
C ILE A 164 6.42 -9.39 -9.94
N LYS A 165 6.16 -9.86 -11.17
CA LYS A 165 6.36 -11.27 -11.55
C LYS A 165 7.81 -11.73 -11.36
N LYS A 166 8.77 -10.85 -11.66
CA LYS A 166 10.19 -11.13 -11.39
C LYS A 166 10.47 -11.21 -9.89
N ALA A 167 9.95 -10.27 -9.10
CA ALA A 167 10.08 -10.25 -7.64
C ALA A 167 9.45 -11.49 -6.99
N ALA A 168 8.33 -12.00 -7.51
CA ALA A 168 7.67 -13.23 -7.04
C ALA A 168 8.53 -14.50 -7.21
N LYS A 169 9.63 -14.42 -7.99
CA LYS A 169 10.61 -15.50 -8.14
C LYS A 169 11.85 -15.29 -7.26
N SER A 170 11.87 -14.29 -6.37
CA SER A 170 13.00 -13.99 -5.47
C SER A 170 13.29 -15.15 -4.52
N LYS A 171 14.57 -15.26 -4.10
CA LYS A 171 14.98 -16.16 -3.02
C LYS A 171 14.65 -15.58 -1.64
N ASN A 172 14.52 -14.25 -1.54
CA ASN A 172 14.10 -13.59 -0.32
C ASN A 172 12.59 -13.81 -0.12
N THR A 173 12.20 -14.40 1.00
CA THR A 173 10.82 -14.81 1.28
C THR A 173 9.89 -13.61 1.52
N ASN A 174 10.40 -12.49 2.06
CA ASN A 174 9.62 -11.27 2.25
C ASN A 174 9.28 -10.62 0.90
N VAL A 175 10.27 -10.53 0.02
CA VAL A 175 10.06 -10.04 -1.36
C VAL A 175 9.06 -10.92 -2.11
N LYS A 176 9.28 -12.25 -2.05
CA LYS A 176 8.42 -13.22 -2.73
C LYS A 176 6.97 -13.12 -2.24
N SER A 177 6.77 -13.13 -0.92
CA SER A 177 5.46 -13.03 -0.28
C SER A 177 4.71 -11.74 -0.68
N ALA A 178 5.37 -10.59 -0.57
CA ALA A 178 4.80 -9.30 -0.97
C ALA A 178 4.47 -9.24 -2.47
N ALA A 179 5.34 -9.78 -3.31
CA ALA A 179 5.12 -9.82 -4.75
C ALA A 179 3.96 -10.75 -5.15
N ILE A 180 3.80 -11.90 -4.47
CA ILE A 180 2.64 -12.80 -4.69
C ILE A 180 1.34 -12.05 -4.40
N SER A 181 1.25 -11.36 -3.24
CA SER A 181 0.06 -10.57 -2.89
C SER A 181 -0.25 -9.50 -3.95
N ALA A 182 0.79 -8.84 -4.48
CA ALA A 182 0.67 -7.78 -5.48
C ALA A 182 0.21 -8.25 -6.88
N LEU A 183 0.19 -9.55 -7.16
CA LEU A 183 -0.30 -10.09 -8.44
C LEU A 183 -1.84 -10.08 -8.56
N GLU A 184 -2.58 -9.82 -7.48
CA GLU A 184 -4.05 -9.92 -7.44
C GLU A 184 -4.72 -9.15 -8.59
N GLU A 185 -4.48 -7.85 -8.65
CA GLU A 185 -5.14 -6.96 -9.60
C GLU A 185 -4.71 -7.28 -11.05
N HIS A 186 -3.45 -7.64 -11.26
CA HIS A 186 -2.95 -8.03 -12.58
C HIS A 186 -3.65 -9.30 -13.08
N ILE A 187 -3.74 -10.35 -12.25
CA ILE A 187 -4.42 -11.60 -12.62
C ILE A 187 -5.91 -11.34 -12.88
N ARG A 188 -6.54 -10.51 -12.06
CA ARG A 188 -7.97 -10.17 -12.19
C ARG A 188 -8.26 -9.47 -13.52
N GLN A 189 -7.39 -8.58 -13.96
CA GLN A 189 -7.58 -7.81 -15.19
C GLN A 189 -7.20 -8.56 -16.45
N SER A 190 -6.08 -9.32 -16.41
CA SER A 190 -5.47 -9.87 -17.63
C SER A 190 -5.60 -11.39 -17.78
N GLN A 191 -5.93 -12.12 -16.71
CA GLN A 191 -5.90 -13.60 -16.66
C GLN A 191 -4.54 -14.16 -17.11
N ASP A 192 -3.45 -13.45 -16.77
CA ASP A 192 -2.06 -13.80 -17.15
C ASP A 192 -1.69 -15.20 -16.63
N GLN A 193 -1.51 -16.14 -17.55
CA GLN A 193 -1.20 -17.54 -17.25
C GLN A 193 0.14 -17.71 -16.54
N GLU A 194 1.15 -16.86 -16.82
CA GLU A 194 2.41 -16.88 -16.10
C GLU A 194 2.21 -16.48 -14.63
N ALA A 195 1.45 -15.42 -14.38
CA ALA A 195 1.14 -14.97 -13.03
C ALA A 195 0.34 -16.04 -12.25
N ILE A 196 -0.64 -16.69 -12.88
CA ILE A 196 -1.40 -17.79 -12.29
C ILE A 196 -0.45 -18.94 -11.92
N GLN A 197 0.45 -19.38 -12.81
CA GLN A 197 1.41 -20.44 -12.53
C GLN A 197 2.39 -20.08 -11.40
N ILE A 198 2.74 -18.79 -11.25
CA ILE A 198 3.56 -18.32 -10.12
C ILE A 198 2.80 -18.57 -8.82
N VAL A 199 1.52 -18.21 -8.75
CA VAL A 199 0.67 -18.42 -7.55
C VAL A 199 0.48 -19.92 -7.27
N GLU A 200 0.23 -20.74 -8.29
CA GLU A 200 0.10 -22.22 -8.16
C GLU A 200 1.35 -22.86 -7.52
N ARG A 201 2.53 -22.41 -7.91
CA ARG A 201 3.79 -22.88 -7.30
C ARG A 201 3.94 -22.37 -5.87
N ALA A 202 3.56 -21.12 -5.62
CA ALA A 202 3.71 -20.46 -4.33
C ALA A 202 2.85 -21.10 -3.23
N ILE A 203 1.69 -21.71 -3.55
CA ILE A 203 0.89 -22.47 -2.58
C ILE A 203 1.69 -23.62 -1.93
N ASN A 204 2.67 -24.16 -2.64
CA ASN A 204 3.54 -25.25 -2.18
C ASN A 204 4.98 -24.80 -1.94
N ASP A 205 5.23 -23.51 -1.73
CA ASP A 205 6.56 -22.98 -1.42
C ASP A 205 7.09 -23.56 -0.11
N THR A 206 8.40 -23.58 0.05
CA THR A 206 9.04 -24.04 1.30
C THR A 206 8.82 -23.07 2.46
N ALA A 207 8.62 -21.78 2.15
CA ALA A 207 8.37 -20.73 3.11
C ALA A 207 6.87 -20.58 3.41
N GLU A 208 6.49 -20.75 4.67
CA GLU A 208 5.08 -20.73 5.10
C GLU A 208 4.39 -19.37 4.87
N ASN A 209 5.12 -18.26 5.03
CA ASN A 209 4.58 -16.93 4.72
C ASN A 209 4.22 -16.76 3.22
N VAL A 210 5.02 -17.35 2.33
CA VAL A 210 4.72 -17.36 0.89
C VAL A 210 3.49 -18.22 0.59
N GLN A 211 3.38 -19.40 1.21
CA GLN A 211 2.19 -20.25 1.08
C GLN A 211 0.93 -19.51 1.53
N ILE A 212 0.99 -18.83 2.68
CA ILE A 212 -0.15 -18.08 3.25
C ILE A 212 -0.63 -17.01 2.28
N GLU A 213 0.29 -16.21 1.73
CA GLU A 213 -0.11 -15.15 0.78
C GLU A 213 -0.66 -15.71 -0.53
N ALA A 214 -0.09 -16.80 -1.04
CA ALA A 214 -0.64 -17.47 -2.22
C ALA A 214 -2.05 -18.04 -1.98
N ILE A 215 -2.28 -18.68 -0.83
CA ILE A 215 -3.58 -19.21 -0.43
C ILE A 215 -4.62 -18.08 -0.31
N LYS A 216 -4.27 -16.97 0.35
CA LYS A 216 -5.13 -15.80 0.48
C LYS A 216 -5.49 -15.21 -0.90
N LEU A 217 -4.48 -15.13 -1.78
CA LEU A 217 -4.67 -14.62 -3.13
C LEU A 217 -5.66 -15.50 -3.92
N VAL A 218 -5.51 -16.81 -3.86
CA VAL A 218 -6.46 -17.73 -4.53
C VAL A 218 -7.89 -17.51 -4.03
N GLY A 219 -8.08 -17.31 -2.73
CA GLY A 219 -9.40 -16.99 -2.16
C GLY A 219 -10.03 -15.72 -2.73
N LYS A 220 -9.23 -14.75 -3.15
CA LYS A 220 -9.69 -13.48 -3.76
C LYS A 220 -9.89 -13.58 -5.28
N LEU A 221 -9.24 -14.54 -5.93
CA LEU A 221 -9.34 -14.76 -7.38
C LEU A 221 -10.49 -15.71 -7.68
N TYR A 222 -11.59 -15.17 -8.18
CA TYR A 222 -12.71 -15.98 -8.62
C TYR A 222 -12.28 -17.00 -9.71
N ARG A 223 -12.44 -18.31 -9.41
CA ARG A 223 -12.36 -19.42 -10.35
C ARG A 223 -10.97 -19.84 -10.86
N ILE A 224 -10.05 -20.15 -9.96
CA ILE A 224 -9.00 -21.12 -10.31
C ILE A 224 -9.43 -22.48 -9.76
N GLU A 225 -10.40 -23.10 -10.41
CA GLU A 225 -11.00 -24.39 -10.00
C GLU A 225 -9.93 -25.49 -9.80
N SER A 226 -8.84 -25.45 -10.59
CA SER A 226 -7.72 -26.38 -10.48
C SER A 226 -7.01 -26.33 -9.10
N LEU A 227 -7.14 -25.23 -8.33
CA LEU A 227 -6.50 -25.08 -7.03
C LEU A 227 -7.38 -25.47 -5.83
N ILE A 228 -8.67 -25.72 -6.04
CA ILE A 228 -9.60 -26.13 -4.98
C ILE A 228 -9.11 -27.41 -4.25
N PRO A 229 -8.71 -28.49 -4.95
CA PRO A 229 -8.18 -29.67 -4.29
C PRO A 229 -6.95 -29.38 -3.44
N THR A 230 -6.08 -28.50 -3.91
CA THR A 230 -4.89 -28.09 -3.16
C THR A 230 -5.25 -27.33 -1.89
N LEU A 231 -6.24 -26.40 -1.94
CA LEU A 231 -6.73 -25.71 -0.74
C LEU A 231 -7.33 -26.68 0.27
N ILE A 232 -8.09 -27.69 -0.18
CA ILE A 232 -8.64 -28.73 0.69
C ILE A 232 -7.51 -29.57 1.34
N LEU A 233 -6.46 -29.90 0.61
CA LEU A 233 -5.29 -30.58 1.18
C LEU A 233 -4.60 -29.74 2.24
N LYS A 234 -4.52 -28.42 2.10
CA LYS A 234 -3.93 -27.51 3.09
C LYS A 234 -4.69 -27.45 4.42
N LEU A 235 -5.93 -27.93 4.48
CA LEU A 235 -6.66 -28.11 5.74
C LEU A 235 -5.97 -29.08 6.71
N LYS A 236 -5.10 -29.97 6.19
CA LYS A 236 -4.32 -30.93 6.98
C LYS A 236 -2.87 -30.44 7.28
N HIS A 237 -2.56 -29.17 6.98
CA HIS A 237 -1.21 -28.66 7.18
C HIS A 237 -0.87 -28.53 8.67
N LYS A 238 0.41 -28.78 9.05
CA LYS A 238 0.88 -28.69 10.44
C LYS A 238 0.72 -27.29 11.05
N ASN A 239 0.96 -26.24 10.24
CA ASN A 239 0.85 -24.84 10.66
C ASN A 239 -0.63 -24.40 10.70
N PRO A 240 -1.15 -23.92 11.86
CA PRO A 240 -2.53 -23.49 12.01
C PRO A 240 -2.87 -22.26 11.13
N ASP A 241 -1.92 -21.36 10.86
CA ASP A 241 -2.18 -20.18 10.01
C ASP A 241 -2.41 -20.57 8.54
N ILE A 242 -1.77 -21.64 8.07
CA ILE A 242 -2.03 -22.19 6.74
C ILE A 242 -3.41 -22.85 6.70
N ARG A 243 -3.79 -23.62 7.72
CA ARG A 243 -5.14 -24.21 7.81
C ARG A 243 -6.20 -23.09 7.82
N LYS A 244 -6.01 -22.08 8.68
CA LYS A 244 -6.89 -20.90 8.79
C LYS A 244 -7.03 -20.17 7.47
N SER A 245 -5.93 -19.87 6.79
CA SER A 245 -5.95 -19.17 5.48
C SER A 245 -6.69 -19.99 4.42
N SER A 246 -6.50 -21.33 4.42
CA SER A 246 -7.21 -22.21 3.50
C SER A 246 -8.71 -22.24 3.77
N ILE A 247 -9.14 -22.30 5.03
CA ILE A 247 -10.56 -22.25 5.41
C ILE A 247 -11.19 -20.93 4.95
N LEU A 248 -10.51 -19.80 5.20
CA LEU A 248 -11.02 -18.48 4.80
C LEU A 248 -11.15 -18.36 3.27
N SER A 249 -10.18 -18.89 2.52
CA SER A 249 -10.23 -18.91 1.06
C SER A 249 -11.37 -19.79 0.54
N LEU A 250 -11.59 -20.96 1.13
CA LEU A 250 -12.70 -21.84 0.79
C LEU A 250 -14.08 -21.19 1.09
N ILE A 251 -14.18 -20.39 2.16
CA ILE A 251 -15.38 -19.58 2.45
C ILE A 251 -15.59 -18.53 1.36
N GLN A 252 -14.54 -17.78 0.99
CA GLN A 252 -14.63 -16.72 -0.01
C GLN A 252 -15.05 -17.25 -1.38
N LEU A 253 -14.55 -18.43 -1.73
CA LEU A 253 -14.88 -19.12 -2.99
C LEU A 253 -16.22 -19.87 -2.93
N ASN A 254 -16.83 -19.98 -1.74
CA ASN A 254 -18.09 -20.72 -1.49
C ASN A 254 -18.03 -22.17 -1.99
N ILE A 255 -17.00 -22.93 -1.57
CA ILE A 255 -16.71 -24.30 -2.04
C ILE A 255 -17.48 -25.33 -1.22
N ASN A 256 -18.53 -25.88 -1.79
CA ASN A 256 -19.38 -26.91 -1.13
C ASN A 256 -18.61 -28.21 -0.81
N GLU A 257 -17.68 -28.59 -1.67
CA GLU A 257 -16.83 -29.79 -1.51
C GLU A 257 -15.97 -29.74 -0.26
N ALA A 258 -15.73 -28.55 0.31
CA ALA A 258 -14.96 -28.37 1.55
C ALA A 258 -15.75 -28.76 2.81
N ILE A 259 -17.08 -28.87 2.76
CA ILE A 259 -17.92 -29.11 3.96
C ILE A 259 -17.53 -30.37 4.71
N ASN A 260 -17.38 -31.49 4.02
CA ASN A 260 -17.01 -32.76 4.68
C ASN A 260 -15.58 -32.73 5.22
N PRO A 261 -14.54 -32.32 4.44
CA PRO A 261 -13.20 -32.08 4.98
C PRO A 261 -13.15 -31.15 6.20
N LEU A 262 -13.97 -30.10 6.25
CA LEU A 262 -14.06 -29.19 7.39
C LEU A 262 -14.70 -29.85 8.61
N ARG A 263 -15.70 -30.72 8.43
CA ARG A 263 -16.28 -31.48 9.53
C ARG A 263 -15.29 -32.51 10.10
N ASP A 264 -14.52 -33.17 9.22
CA ASP A 264 -13.50 -34.10 9.65
C ASP A 264 -12.38 -33.39 10.44
N LEU A 265 -11.94 -32.23 9.95
CA LEU A 265 -10.96 -31.39 10.64
C LEU A 265 -11.48 -30.93 12.02
N LEU A 266 -12.76 -30.57 12.15
CA LEU A 266 -13.36 -30.13 13.41
C LEU A 266 -13.26 -31.18 14.53
N GLN A 267 -13.19 -32.47 14.19
CA GLN A 267 -13.11 -33.55 15.18
C GLN A 267 -11.72 -33.68 15.79
N ILE A 268 -10.68 -33.19 15.10
CA ILE A 268 -9.28 -33.41 15.50
C ILE A 268 -8.51 -32.12 15.76
N GLU A 269 -9.06 -30.95 15.36
CA GLU A 269 -8.41 -29.64 15.52
C GLU A 269 -8.28 -29.26 16.99
N GLN A 270 -7.14 -28.70 17.35
CA GLN A 270 -6.82 -28.27 18.72
C GLN A 270 -6.68 -26.74 18.85
N ASP A 271 -6.42 -26.03 17.73
CA ASP A 271 -6.31 -24.59 17.77
C ASP A 271 -7.69 -23.94 17.85
N GLU A 272 -7.97 -23.21 18.93
CA GLU A 272 -9.27 -22.57 19.18
C GLU A 272 -9.69 -21.59 18.08
N ASN A 273 -8.74 -20.84 17.51
CA ASN A 273 -9.02 -19.90 16.43
C ASN A 273 -9.40 -20.64 15.14
N VAL A 274 -8.73 -21.75 14.84
CA VAL A 274 -9.06 -22.59 13.68
C VAL A 274 -10.42 -23.23 13.89
N ILE A 275 -10.73 -23.78 15.07
CA ILE A 275 -12.04 -24.35 15.44
C ILE A 275 -13.15 -23.33 15.21
N ALA A 276 -12.99 -22.08 15.70
CA ALA A 276 -13.96 -21.03 15.53
C ALA A 276 -14.26 -20.73 14.04
N ILE A 277 -13.20 -20.70 13.21
CA ILE A 277 -13.32 -20.43 11.78
C ILE A 277 -13.95 -21.61 11.04
N ILE A 278 -13.64 -22.88 11.41
CA ILE A 278 -14.30 -24.08 10.82
C ILE A 278 -15.82 -24.01 11.06
N LYS A 279 -16.24 -23.72 12.29
CA LYS A 279 -17.68 -23.59 12.62
C LYS A 279 -18.36 -22.51 11.78
N LEU A 280 -17.68 -21.36 11.59
CA LEU A 280 -18.16 -20.29 10.73
C LEU A 280 -18.25 -20.74 9.26
N ALA A 281 -17.23 -21.45 8.77
CA ALA A 281 -17.17 -21.95 7.39
C ALA A 281 -18.31 -22.91 7.06
N ILE A 282 -18.55 -23.90 7.92
CA ILE A 282 -19.64 -24.87 7.75
C ILE A 282 -21.01 -24.19 7.70
N LYS A 283 -21.18 -23.09 8.47
CA LYS A 283 -22.42 -22.30 8.44
C LYS A 283 -22.57 -21.47 7.18
N LYS A 284 -21.47 -20.82 6.71
CA LYS A 284 -21.50 -19.90 5.56
C LYS A 284 -21.58 -20.59 4.22
N ILE A 285 -20.86 -21.71 4.04
CA ILE A 285 -20.83 -22.46 2.77
C ILE A 285 -22.15 -23.20 2.52
N LYS A 286 -22.96 -23.47 3.55
CA LYS A 286 -24.25 -24.15 3.43
C LYS A 286 -25.42 -23.26 2.99
N ASN A 287 -25.27 -21.93 3.14
CA ASN A 287 -26.28 -20.95 2.79
C ASN A 287 -25.95 -20.27 1.46
#